data_b3101802615c7659a5031cda57cec667
#
_entry.id   b3101802615c7659a5031cda57cec667
#
_cell.length_a   1.000
_cell.length_b   1.000
_cell.length_c   1.000
_cell.angle_alpha   90.00
_cell.angle_beta   90.00
_cell.angle_gamma   90.00
#
_symmetry.space_group_name_H-M   'P 1'
#
loop_
_entity.id
_entity.type
_entity.pdbx_description
1 polymer ?
#
loop_
_entity_poly.entity_id
_entity_poly.type
_entity_poly.pdbx_seq_one_letter_code
_entity_poly.pdbx_strand_id
1 'polypeptide(L)'
;MSDILGITFGTYHTWKDWGLYLSGPASISLPAVRTSYADIPGRDGQLDLSTALDGEVHYEPREFSAPLMSLASPEEWPELYSNILNAIHGQQLNIVLDEDPNWYYTGRVAVESPSYDGVWRFDITGSLYPYKLKSAETTVTASLTEADTEISLSCDRRPVVPAITTTAETVLTWGADSYTVSAGTRQLPGIRLTQGTHTLKARTTSGTGEITITYQEGSL
;
A
#
# COMPACT_ATOMS: atom_id res chain seq x y z
N MET A 1 15.99 25.97 -10.18
CA MET A 1 16.56 25.28 -9.02
C MET A 1 16.08 23.85 -9.15
N SER A 2 16.99 22.89 -9.26
CA SER A 2 16.58 21.47 -9.18
C SER A 2 16.06 21.25 -7.76
N ASP A 3 14.82 20.77 -7.64
CA ASP A 3 14.27 20.41 -6.34
C ASP A 3 15.15 19.33 -5.73
N ILE A 4 15.52 19.50 -4.46
CA ILE A 4 16.26 18.50 -3.71
C ILE A 4 15.28 17.37 -3.41
N LEU A 5 15.56 16.20 -3.97
CA LEU A 5 14.77 15.00 -3.73
C LEU A 5 14.85 14.59 -2.26
N GLY A 6 13.72 14.22 -1.71
CA GLY A 6 13.58 13.80 -0.33
C GLY A 6 12.61 12.65 -0.17
N ILE A 7 12.30 12.38 1.08
CA ILE A 7 11.33 11.34 1.48
C ILE A 7 10.37 11.98 2.46
N THR A 8 9.08 11.71 2.29
CA THR A 8 8.06 12.11 3.25
C THR A 8 7.71 10.93 4.15
N PHE A 9 7.85 11.10 5.46
CA PHE A 9 7.46 10.17 6.50
C PHE A 9 6.20 10.68 7.21
N GLY A 10 5.05 10.13 6.89
CA GLY A 10 3.77 10.66 7.38
C GLY A 10 3.50 12.05 6.86
N THR A 11 3.70 13.06 7.70
CA THR A 11 3.55 14.48 7.37
C THR A 11 4.88 15.24 7.28
N TYR A 12 6.00 14.59 7.57
CA TYR A 12 7.32 15.23 7.64
C TYR A 12 8.15 14.88 6.41
N HIS A 13 8.65 15.91 5.75
CA HIS A 13 9.54 15.77 4.59
C HIS A 13 10.99 16.02 4.99
N THR A 14 11.90 15.12 4.63
CA THR A 14 13.30 15.15 5.06
C THR A 14 14.00 16.48 4.77
N TRP A 15 13.82 17.04 3.58
CA TRP A 15 14.44 18.33 3.21
C TRP A 15 13.64 19.54 3.71
N LYS A 16 12.31 19.58 3.47
CA LYS A 16 11.51 20.78 3.72
C LYS A 16 11.36 21.10 5.20
N ASP A 17 11.25 20.07 6.06
CA ASP A 17 10.99 20.22 7.49
C ASP A 17 12.25 20.11 8.34
N TRP A 18 13.24 19.33 7.90
CA TRP A 18 14.44 19.04 8.70
C TRP A 18 15.76 19.46 8.06
N GLY A 19 15.76 19.92 6.79
CA GLY A 19 16.99 20.27 6.09
C GLY A 19 17.92 19.08 5.84
N LEU A 20 17.38 17.84 5.81
CA LEU A 20 18.17 16.63 5.59
C LEU A 20 18.32 16.34 4.11
N TYR A 21 19.51 15.91 3.74
CA TYR A 21 19.83 15.45 2.38
C TYR A 21 19.94 13.94 2.36
N LEU A 22 19.53 13.34 1.26
CA LEU A 22 19.91 11.95 0.97
C LEU A 22 21.41 11.90 0.63
N SER A 23 22.18 11.14 1.39
CA SER A 23 23.61 10.91 1.14
C SER A 23 23.87 9.79 0.11
N GLY A 24 22.82 9.06 -0.24
CA GLY A 24 22.76 8.00 -1.25
C GLY A 24 21.31 7.69 -1.59
N PRO A 25 21.05 6.81 -2.56
CA PRO A 25 19.70 6.40 -2.90
C PRO A 25 19.04 5.67 -1.74
N ALA A 26 17.74 5.93 -1.53
CA ALA A 26 16.94 5.09 -0.64
C ALA A 26 16.85 3.68 -1.23
N SER A 27 16.95 2.68 -0.37
CA SER A 27 16.87 1.27 -0.74
C SER A 27 15.59 0.66 -0.21
N ILE A 28 14.83 0.01 -1.09
CA ILE A 28 13.64 -0.79 -0.74
C ILE A 28 13.83 -2.16 -1.35
N SER A 29 13.94 -3.19 -0.50
CA SER A 29 14.12 -4.56 -0.98
C SER A 29 12.90 -5.07 -1.76
N LEU A 30 13.10 -6.05 -2.62
CA LEU A 30 11.96 -6.81 -3.16
C LEU A 30 11.36 -7.67 -2.04
N PRO A 31 10.03 -7.83 -1.98
CA PRO A 31 9.42 -8.66 -0.96
C PRO A 31 9.70 -10.13 -1.28
N ALA A 32 10.22 -10.88 -0.32
CA ALA A 32 10.42 -12.31 -0.46
C ALA A 32 9.06 -13.04 -0.50
N VAL A 33 8.98 -14.09 -1.31
CA VAL A 33 7.79 -14.95 -1.36
C VAL A 33 7.76 -15.81 -0.10
N ARG A 34 6.62 -15.87 0.57
CA ARG A 34 6.36 -16.85 1.64
C ARG A 34 6.20 -18.22 1.04
N THR A 35 7.08 -19.13 1.40
CA THR A 35 7.03 -20.49 0.92
C THR A 35 6.86 -21.48 2.09
N SER A 36 6.11 -22.55 1.84
CA SER A 36 5.92 -23.65 2.78
C SER A 36 6.08 -24.96 2.04
N TYR A 37 7.03 -25.79 2.48
CA TYR A 37 7.31 -27.08 1.88
C TYR A 37 7.17 -28.19 2.91
N ALA A 38 6.67 -29.36 2.49
CA ALA A 38 6.57 -30.56 3.31
C ALA A 38 7.32 -31.72 2.66
N ASP A 39 8.13 -32.41 3.46
CA ASP A 39 8.76 -33.66 3.05
C ASP A 39 7.77 -34.83 3.20
N ILE A 40 7.63 -35.61 2.13
CA ILE A 40 6.80 -36.81 2.13
C ILE A 40 7.74 -38.03 2.01
N PRO A 41 7.78 -38.96 3.01
CA PRO A 41 8.60 -40.12 2.94
C PRO A 41 8.32 -40.97 1.68
N GLY A 42 9.37 -41.32 0.93
CA GLY A 42 9.25 -42.13 -0.29
C GLY A 42 8.86 -41.33 -1.56
N ARG A 43 8.84 -40.03 -1.49
CA ARG A 43 8.64 -39.13 -2.67
C ARG A 43 9.91 -38.35 -2.94
N ASP A 44 10.25 -38.21 -4.22
CA ASP A 44 11.31 -37.29 -4.66
C ASP A 44 10.83 -35.84 -4.57
N GLY A 45 11.68 -34.95 -4.03
CA GLY A 45 11.38 -33.53 -3.83
C GLY A 45 10.40 -33.28 -2.69
N GLN A 46 10.12 -32.00 -2.47
CA GLN A 46 9.18 -31.53 -1.43
C GLN A 46 7.82 -31.20 -2.05
N LEU A 47 6.76 -31.36 -1.27
CA LEU A 47 5.44 -30.86 -1.62
C LEU A 47 5.37 -29.36 -1.33
N ASP A 48 5.09 -28.56 -2.36
CA ASP A 48 4.86 -27.12 -2.20
C ASP A 48 3.43 -26.89 -1.68
N LEU A 49 3.34 -26.28 -0.51
CA LEU A 49 2.11 -25.89 0.16
C LEU A 49 1.94 -24.37 0.23
N SER A 50 2.78 -23.60 -0.45
CA SER A 50 2.84 -22.16 -0.33
C SER A 50 1.53 -21.45 -0.69
N THR A 51 0.72 -22.04 -1.56
CA THR A 51 -0.58 -21.51 -1.98
C THR A 51 -1.75 -22.39 -1.55
N ALA A 52 -1.51 -23.41 -0.69
CA ALA A 52 -2.52 -24.43 -0.37
C ALA A 52 -3.73 -23.89 0.41
N LEU A 53 -3.60 -22.74 1.09
CA LEU A 53 -4.67 -22.18 1.92
C LEU A 53 -5.75 -21.46 1.10
N ASP A 54 -5.35 -20.64 0.13
CA ASP A 54 -6.25 -19.76 -0.62
C ASP A 54 -5.93 -19.64 -2.12
N GLY A 55 -4.93 -20.38 -2.59
CA GLY A 55 -4.48 -20.35 -3.99
C GLY A 55 -3.62 -19.13 -4.35
N GLU A 56 -3.25 -18.28 -3.38
CA GLU A 56 -2.54 -17.04 -3.64
C GLU A 56 -1.09 -17.06 -3.11
N VAL A 57 -0.25 -16.28 -3.76
CA VAL A 57 1.14 -16.06 -3.33
C VAL A 57 1.17 -14.94 -2.29
N HIS A 58 1.76 -15.23 -1.13
CA HIS A 58 1.97 -14.26 -0.06
C HIS A 58 3.42 -13.81 0.01
N TYR A 59 3.65 -12.63 0.57
CA TYR A 59 4.97 -12.00 0.61
C TYR A 59 5.36 -11.62 2.03
N GLU A 60 6.67 -11.64 2.28
CA GLU A 60 7.28 -11.09 3.49
C GLU A 60 7.37 -9.57 3.38
N PRO A 61 7.48 -8.86 4.52
CA PRO A 61 7.75 -7.44 4.52
C PRO A 61 9.01 -7.08 3.73
N ARG A 62 9.07 -5.84 3.23
CA ARG A 62 10.25 -5.27 2.60
C ARG A 62 11.15 -4.61 3.64
N GLU A 63 12.43 -4.68 3.43
CA GLU A 63 13.39 -3.87 4.17
C GLU A 63 13.55 -2.51 3.47
N PHE A 64 13.63 -1.47 4.28
CA PHE A 64 13.81 -0.09 3.87
C PHE A 64 15.05 0.49 4.55
N SER A 65 15.85 1.24 3.82
CA SER A 65 16.93 2.06 4.36
C SER A 65 17.08 3.33 3.53
N ALA A 66 17.18 4.47 4.22
CA ALA A 66 17.44 5.77 3.64
C ALA A 66 18.64 6.41 4.34
N PRO A 67 19.80 6.50 3.69
CA PRO A 67 20.98 7.16 4.23
C PRO A 67 20.81 8.68 4.12
N LEU A 68 20.89 9.36 5.26
CA LEU A 68 20.68 10.80 5.39
C LEU A 68 21.90 11.50 5.93
N MET A 69 22.05 12.77 5.57
CA MET A 69 23.02 13.66 6.13
C MET A 69 22.43 15.04 6.50
N SER A 70 23.00 15.68 7.50
CA SER A 70 22.66 17.03 7.92
C SER A 70 23.91 17.90 7.99
N LEU A 71 23.75 19.16 7.57
CA LEU A 71 24.76 20.21 7.71
C LEU A 71 24.52 21.09 8.94
N ALA A 72 23.61 20.68 9.84
CA ALA A 72 23.37 21.37 11.10
C ALA A 72 24.66 21.45 11.94
N SER A 73 24.85 22.56 12.61
CA SER A 73 25.99 22.74 13.52
C SER A 73 25.92 21.73 14.67
N PRO A 74 27.04 21.42 15.33
CA PRO A 74 27.04 20.56 16.52
C PRO A 74 26.15 21.07 17.65
N GLU A 75 25.86 22.37 17.67
CA GLU A 75 25.01 23.02 18.71
C GLU A 75 23.52 22.81 18.38
N GLU A 76 23.13 22.84 17.10
CA GLU A 76 21.75 22.66 16.64
C GLU A 76 21.33 21.18 16.55
N TRP A 77 22.31 20.29 16.33
CA TRP A 77 22.05 18.89 16.08
C TRP A 77 21.25 18.16 17.16
N PRO A 78 21.56 18.31 18.48
CA PRO A 78 20.83 17.58 19.51
C PRO A 78 19.33 17.85 19.51
N GLU A 79 18.93 19.09 19.25
CA GLU A 79 17.53 19.46 19.17
C GLU A 79 16.88 18.92 17.91
N LEU A 80 17.54 19.08 16.75
CA LEU A 80 17.05 18.56 15.48
C LEU A 80 16.89 17.03 15.54
N TYR A 81 17.88 16.32 16.04
CA TYR A 81 17.84 14.86 16.14
C TYR A 81 16.73 14.39 17.10
N SER A 82 16.54 15.06 18.24
CA SER A 82 15.45 14.77 19.15
C SER A 82 14.07 14.99 18.51
N ASN A 83 13.93 16.04 17.72
CA ASN A 83 12.70 16.33 16.98
C ASN A 83 12.40 15.23 15.95
N ILE A 84 13.41 14.75 15.20
CA ILE A 84 13.28 13.65 14.26
C ILE A 84 12.86 12.37 15.00
N LEU A 85 13.54 12.02 16.09
CA LEU A 85 13.20 10.84 16.91
C LEU A 85 11.75 10.89 17.39
N ASN A 86 11.33 12.01 17.96
CA ASN A 86 9.98 12.17 18.49
C ASN A 86 8.91 12.10 17.40
N ALA A 87 9.24 12.53 16.18
CA ALA A 87 8.30 12.55 15.07
C ALA A 87 8.06 11.17 14.45
N ILE A 88 9.13 10.37 14.26
CA ILE A 88 9.03 9.18 13.41
C ILE A 88 9.57 7.89 14.04
N HIS A 89 10.48 7.95 15.02
CA HIS A 89 11.11 6.74 15.53
C HIS A 89 10.10 5.78 16.16
N GLY A 90 10.09 4.53 15.67
CA GLY A 90 9.18 3.49 16.13
C GLY A 90 7.73 3.65 15.66
N GLN A 91 7.41 4.68 14.85
CA GLN A 91 6.06 4.91 14.35
C GLN A 91 5.77 4.07 13.10
N GLN A 92 4.49 3.72 12.91
CA GLN A 92 3.99 3.16 11.65
C GLN A 92 3.48 4.31 10.79
N LEU A 93 4.12 4.55 9.65
CA LEU A 93 3.89 5.72 8.82
C LEU A 93 3.74 5.33 7.35
N ASN A 94 3.12 6.23 6.59
CA ASN A 94 3.19 6.21 5.14
C ASN A 94 4.48 6.90 4.70
N ILE A 95 5.19 6.29 3.76
CA ILE A 95 6.47 6.75 3.24
C ILE A 95 6.30 7.01 1.75
N VAL A 96 6.51 8.24 1.34
CA VAL A 96 6.44 8.68 -0.06
C VAL A 96 7.84 9.10 -0.50
N LEU A 97 8.30 8.56 -1.62
CA LEU A 97 9.53 8.99 -2.27
C LEU A 97 9.20 10.09 -3.27
N ASP A 98 9.96 11.18 -3.30
CA ASP A 98 9.76 12.26 -4.28
C ASP A 98 9.93 11.78 -5.73
N GLU A 99 10.66 10.68 -5.94
CA GLU A 99 10.84 10.02 -7.24
C GLU A 99 9.57 9.31 -7.73
N ASP A 100 8.69 8.87 -6.80
CA ASP A 100 7.45 8.14 -7.12
C ASP A 100 6.25 8.66 -6.29
N PRO A 101 5.84 9.95 -6.45
CA PRO A 101 4.89 10.62 -5.57
C PRO A 101 3.46 10.10 -5.64
N ASN A 102 3.16 9.29 -6.67
CA ASN A 102 1.85 8.67 -6.85
C ASN A 102 1.66 7.40 -6.03
N TRP A 103 2.72 6.95 -5.35
CA TRP A 103 2.73 5.74 -4.55
C TRP A 103 3.30 6.01 -3.17
N TYR A 104 2.84 5.23 -2.20
CA TYR A 104 3.43 5.22 -0.87
C TYR A 104 3.62 3.81 -0.35
N TYR A 105 4.57 3.65 0.53
CA TYR A 105 4.77 2.45 1.33
C TYR A 105 4.25 2.70 2.74
N THR A 106 3.79 1.65 3.41
CA THR A 106 3.39 1.73 4.82
C THR A 106 4.26 0.80 5.64
N GLY A 107 4.80 1.28 6.74
CA GLY A 107 5.60 0.46 7.63
C GLY A 107 6.06 1.17 8.88
N ARG A 108 6.76 0.41 9.71
CA ARG A 108 7.37 0.94 10.93
C ARG A 108 8.81 1.31 10.66
N VAL A 109 9.18 2.53 11.05
CA VAL A 109 10.53 3.06 10.83
C VAL A 109 11.29 3.21 12.13
N ALA A 110 12.61 3.12 12.03
CA ALA A 110 13.55 3.38 13.10
C ALA A 110 14.62 4.36 12.61
N VAL A 111 15.02 5.28 13.47
CA VAL A 111 16.11 6.20 13.23
C VAL A 111 17.35 5.61 13.89
N GLU A 112 18.41 5.40 13.12
CA GLU A 112 19.67 4.84 13.59
C GLU A 112 20.54 5.90 14.28
N SER A 113 21.51 5.46 15.09
CA SER A 113 22.42 6.34 15.79
C SER A 113 23.28 7.15 14.81
N PRO A 114 23.41 8.47 15.01
CA PRO A 114 24.18 9.32 14.12
C PRO A 114 25.68 9.16 14.31
N SER A 115 26.43 9.40 13.24
CA SER A 115 27.88 9.60 13.25
C SER A 115 28.24 11.01 12.78
N TYR A 116 29.39 11.53 13.22
CA TYR A 116 29.88 12.84 12.84
C TYR A 116 31.33 12.78 12.38
N ASP A 117 31.56 13.23 11.14
CA ASP A 117 32.90 13.40 10.55
C ASP A 117 32.99 14.75 9.81
N GLY A 118 32.55 15.82 10.48
CA GLY A 118 32.35 17.13 9.87
C GLY A 118 30.95 17.31 9.29
N VAL A 119 30.22 16.24 9.09
CA VAL A 119 28.82 16.18 8.66
C VAL A 119 28.11 15.10 9.47
N TRP A 120 26.91 15.35 9.90
CA TRP A 120 26.07 14.34 10.54
C TRP A 120 25.54 13.35 9.52
N ARG A 121 25.71 12.04 9.78
CA ARG A 121 25.17 10.95 8.97
C ARG A 121 24.44 9.94 9.84
N PHE A 122 23.31 9.46 9.36
CA PHE A 122 22.52 8.42 9.98
C PHE A 122 21.57 7.81 8.95
N ASP A 123 21.05 6.65 9.27
CA ASP A 123 20.08 5.96 8.44
C ASP A 123 18.71 5.99 9.10
N ILE A 124 17.66 6.07 8.28
CA ILE A 124 16.31 5.70 8.69
C ILE A 124 16.03 4.36 8.06
N THR A 125 15.82 3.35 8.90
CA THR A 125 15.52 1.98 8.48
C THR A 125 14.07 1.63 8.74
N GLY A 126 13.56 0.55 8.17
CA GLY A 126 12.18 0.15 8.41
C GLY A 126 11.81 -1.20 7.82
N SER A 127 10.68 -1.71 8.35
CA SER A 127 10.00 -2.88 7.80
C SER A 127 8.68 -2.44 7.20
N LEU A 128 8.54 -2.59 5.88
CA LEU A 128 7.43 -2.07 5.10
C LEU A 128 6.50 -3.19 4.64
N TYR A 129 5.23 -2.83 4.47
CA TYR A 129 4.25 -3.69 3.84
C TYR A 129 4.72 -4.11 2.44
N PRO A 130 4.47 -5.35 2.01
CA PRO A 130 4.99 -5.89 0.75
C PRO A 130 4.62 -5.09 -0.50
N TYR A 131 3.45 -4.47 -0.49
CA TYR A 131 2.93 -3.72 -1.63
C TYR A 131 3.09 -2.22 -1.40
N LYS A 132 3.50 -1.50 -2.45
CA LYS A 132 3.28 -0.06 -2.53
C LYS A 132 1.82 0.20 -2.89
N LEU A 133 1.24 1.26 -2.34
CA LEU A 133 -0.16 1.63 -2.50
C LEU A 133 -0.26 2.92 -3.29
N LYS A 134 -1.24 3.04 -4.19
CA LYS A 134 -1.51 4.30 -4.89
C LYS A 134 -1.88 5.38 -3.88
N SER A 135 -1.39 6.60 -4.08
CA SER A 135 -1.74 7.75 -3.22
C SER A 135 -3.22 8.12 -3.34
N ALA A 136 -3.80 7.95 -4.52
CA ALA A 136 -5.22 8.15 -4.78
C ALA A 136 -5.96 6.81 -4.83
N GLU A 137 -7.13 6.75 -4.18
CA GLU A 137 -8.04 5.62 -4.32
C GLU A 137 -8.63 5.57 -5.74
N THR A 138 -8.80 4.37 -6.28
CA THR A 138 -9.51 4.15 -7.53
C THR A 138 -11.01 4.19 -7.25
N THR A 139 -11.73 5.08 -7.94
CA THR A 139 -13.18 5.24 -7.84
C THR A 139 -13.82 5.01 -9.20
N VAL A 140 -14.79 4.10 -9.25
CA VAL A 140 -15.58 3.81 -10.44
C VAL A 140 -17.05 4.07 -10.12
N THR A 141 -17.72 4.89 -10.95
CA THR A 141 -19.14 5.22 -10.80
C THR A 141 -19.93 4.77 -12.02
N ALA A 142 -21.16 4.33 -11.79
CA ALA A 142 -22.08 3.98 -12.87
C ALA A 142 -23.53 4.26 -12.47
N SER A 143 -24.34 4.70 -13.45
CA SER A 143 -25.78 4.80 -13.30
C SER A 143 -26.40 3.43 -13.50
N LEU A 144 -27.35 3.07 -12.65
CA LEU A 144 -28.04 1.79 -12.64
C LEU A 144 -29.50 1.93 -13.05
N THR A 145 -29.99 0.93 -13.73
CA THR A 145 -31.42 0.71 -14.04
C THR A 145 -31.81 -0.69 -13.61
N GLU A 146 -33.02 -1.11 -13.91
CA GLU A 146 -33.47 -2.49 -13.69
C GLU A 146 -32.79 -3.52 -14.64
N ALA A 147 -32.09 -3.04 -15.69
CA ALA A 147 -31.26 -3.88 -16.54
C ALA A 147 -29.83 -4.00 -16.01
N ASP A 148 -29.20 -5.13 -16.24
CA ASP A 148 -27.80 -5.35 -15.82
C ASP A 148 -26.85 -4.35 -16.49
N THR A 149 -26.08 -3.64 -15.68
CA THR A 149 -24.98 -2.75 -16.08
C THR A 149 -23.65 -3.46 -15.77
N GLU A 150 -22.79 -3.60 -16.76
CA GLU A 150 -21.46 -4.18 -16.59
C GLU A 150 -20.45 -3.09 -16.20
N ILE A 151 -19.76 -3.30 -15.10
CA ILE A 151 -18.78 -2.39 -14.54
C ILE A 151 -17.43 -3.09 -14.56
N SER A 152 -16.47 -2.51 -15.29
CA SER A 152 -15.10 -3.03 -15.38
C SER A 152 -14.27 -2.49 -14.22
N LEU A 153 -13.62 -3.38 -13.48
CA LEU A 153 -12.76 -3.09 -12.34
C LEU A 153 -11.38 -3.68 -12.57
N SER A 154 -10.35 -2.85 -12.54
CA SER A 154 -8.96 -3.29 -12.68
C SER A 154 -8.28 -3.34 -11.32
N CYS A 155 -7.36 -4.30 -11.14
CA CYS A 155 -6.54 -4.41 -9.94
C CYS A 155 -5.12 -4.81 -10.36
N ASP A 156 -4.11 -4.09 -9.85
CA ASP A 156 -2.71 -4.34 -10.23
C ASP A 156 -2.21 -5.69 -9.67
N ARG A 157 -1.93 -5.75 -8.39
CA ARG A 157 -1.35 -6.97 -7.79
C ARG A 157 -1.95 -7.33 -6.44
N ARG A 158 -2.14 -6.33 -5.58
CA ARG A 158 -2.65 -6.55 -4.22
C ARG A 158 -4.14 -6.90 -4.26
N PRO A 159 -4.55 -8.08 -3.78
CA PRO A 159 -5.97 -8.40 -3.68
C PRO A 159 -6.69 -7.44 -2.73
N VAL A 160 -7.88 -6.97 -3.14
CA VAL A 160 -8.66 -6.00 -2.36
C VAL A 160 -10.15 -6.29 -2.41
N VAL A 161 -10.84 -6.08 -1.30
CA VAL A 161 -12.30 -6.05 -1.22
C VAL A 161 -12.74 -4.58 -1.33
N PRO A 162 -13.43 -4.19 -2.42
CA PRO A 162 -13.81 -2.81 -2.62
C PRO A 162 -14.93 -2.38 -1.68
N ALA A 163 -14.98 -1.09 -1.35
CA ALA A 163 -16.14 -0.46 -0.75
C ALA A 163 -17.15 -0.13 -1.86
N ILE A 164 -18.37 -0.61 -1.71
CA ILE A 164 -19.46 -0.43 -2.67
C ILE A 164 -20.54 0.43 -2.01
N THR A 165 -20.82 1.57 -2.63
CA THR A 165 -21.88 2.49 -2.23
C THR A 165 -22.97 2.47 -3.28
N THR A 166 -24.22 2.27 -2.87
CA THR A 166 -25.40 2.30 -3.75
C THR A 166 -26.43 3.30 -3.21
N THR A 167 -27.13 3.96 -4.11
CA THR A 167 -28.20 4.94 -3.74
C THR A 167 -29.59 4.30 -3.65
N ALA A 168 -29.75 3.09 -4.19
CA ALA A 168 -31.00 2.32 -4.18
C ALA A 168 -30.70 0.84 -3.86
N GLU A 169 -31.74 0.08 -3.59
CA GLU A 169 -31.59 -1.37 -3.45
C GLU A 169 -31.09 -1.97 -4.78
N THR A 170 -29.98 -2.68 -4.69
CA THR A 170 -29.20 -3.11 -5.87
C THR A 170 -28.89 -4.60 -5.77
N VAL A 171 -29.02 -5.29 -6.90
CA VAL A 171 -28.52 -6.65 -7.07
C VAL A 171 -27.16 -6.57 -7.74
N LEU A 172 -26.15 -7.15 -7.07
CA LEU A 172 -24.76 -7.26 -7.54
C LEU A 172 -24.50 -8.70 -7.93
N THR A 173 -23.96 -8.93 -9.12
CA THR A 173 -23.56 -10.27 -9.58
C THR A 173 -22.05 -10.31 -9.82
N TRP A 174 -21.39 -11.23 -9.13
CA TRP A 174 -19.95 -11.44 -9.18
C TRP A 174 -19.65 -12.91 -9.50
N GLY A 175 -19.22 -13.18 -10.74
CA GLY A 175 -19.07 -14.56 -11.21
C GLY A 175 -20.43 -15.29 -11.18
N ALA A 176 -20.51 -16.33 -10.35
CA ALA A 176 -21.74 -17.12 -10.15
C ALA A 176 -22.60 -16.63 -8.96
N ASP A 177 -22.04 -15.76 -8.12
CA ASP A 177 -22.70 -15.30 -6.89
C ASP A 177 -23.53 -14.03 -7.13
N SER A 178 -24.62 -13.90 -6.39
CA SER A 178 -25.50 -12.74 -6.44
C SER A 178 -25.80 -12.23 -5.03
N TYR A 179 -25.71 -10.91 -4.83
CA TYR A 179 -25.90 -10.21 -3.57
C TYR A 179 -26.97 -9.14 -3.75
N THR A 180 -28.00 -9.16 -2.95
CA THR A 180 -28.96 -8.04 -2.87
C THR A 180 -28.57 -7.14 -1.70
N VAL A 181 -28.33 -5.87 -2.00
CA VAL A 181 -27.86 -4.88 -1.02
C VAL A 181 -28.80 -3.67 -1.01
N SER A 182 -29.19 -3.21 0.18
CA SER A 182 -29.92 -1.95 0.32
C SER A 182 -28.98 -0.76 0.12
N ALA A 183 -29.53 0.41 -0.13
CA ALA A 183 -28.78 1.66 -0.23
C ALA A 183 -27.81 1.86 0.94
N GLY A 184 -26.64 2.43 0.66
CA GLY A 184 -25.55 2.67 1.62
C GLY A 184 -24.24 2.08 1.19
N THR A 185 -23.20 2.22 2.05
CA THR A 185 -21.83 1.74 1.80
C THR A 185 -21.56 0.43 2.54
N ARG A 186 -20.95 -0.52 1.85
CA ARG A 186 -20.55 -1.82 2.45
C ARG A 186 -19.40 -2.46 1.70
N GLN A 187 -18.70 -3.36 2.38
CA GLN A 187 -17.74 -4.26 1.80
C GLN A 187 -18.29 -5.68 1.84
N LEU A 188 -18.21 -6.37 0.71
CA LEU A 188 -18.68 -7.75 0.56
C LEU A 188 -17.44 -8.65 0.34
N PRO A 189 -17.06 -9.49 1.32
CA PRO A 189 -15.86 -10.33 1.20
C PRO A 189 -15.85 -11.26 -0.01
N GLY A 190 -17.04 -11.65 -0.52
CA GLY A 190 -17.18 -12.45 -1.73
C GLY A 190 -16.87 -11.68 -3.02
N ILE A 191 -16.87 -10.35 -2.99
CA ILE A 191 -16.46 -9.50 -4.12
C ILE A 191 -15.02 -9.08 -3.87
N ARG A 192 -14.07 -9.90 -4.33
CA ARG A 192 -12.64 -9.66 -4.13
C ARG A 192 -11.97 -9.47 -5.49
N LEU A 193 -11.33 -8.33 -5.66
CA LEU A 193 -10.51 -8.03 -6.83
C LEU A 193 -9.14 -8.68 -6.63
N THR A 194 -8.73 -9.51 -7.56
CA THR A 194 -7.38 -10.06 -7.69
C THR A 194 -6.67 -9.39 -8.86
N GLN A 195 -5.45 -9.77 -9.16
CA GLN A 195 -4.72 -9.20 -10.31
C GLN A 195 -5.48 -9.39 -11.61
N GLY A 196 -5.64 -8.30 -12.37
CA GLY A 196 -6.29 -8.29 -13.69
C GLY A 196 -7.55 -7.43 -13.74
N THR A 197 -8.36 -7.69 -14.75
CA THR A 197 -9.63 -6.98 -14.97
C THR A 197 -10.80 -7.89 -14.64
N HIS A 198 -11.75 -7.38 -13.89
CA HIS A 198 -12.94 -8.08 -13.45
C HIS A 198 -14.19 -7.33 -13.88
N THR A 199 -15.28 -8.06 -14.09
CA THR A 199 -16.58 -7.47 -14.41
C THR A 199 -17.55 -7.71 -13.26
N LEU A 200 -18.04 -6.64 -12.67
CA LEU A 200 -19.17 -6.64 -11.76
C LEU A 200 -20.43 -6.26 -12.53
N LYS A 201 -21.50 -7.07 -12.46
CA LYS A 201 -22.81 -6.68 -12.98
C LYS A 201 -23.65 -6.12 -11.83
N ALA A 202 -24.34 -5.02 -12.10
CA ALA A 202 -25.19 -4.37 -11.11
C ALA A 202 -26.50 -3.90 -11.75
N ARG A 203 -27.59 -4.01 -11.01
CA ARG A 203 -28.91 -3.46 -11.40
C ARG A 203 -29.71 -3.08 -10.18
N THR A 204 -30.59 -2.10 -10.30
CA THR A 204 -31.55 -1.79 -9.25
C THR A 204 -32.69 -2.82 -9.23
N THR A 205 -33.31 -3.01 -8.07
CA THR A 205 -34.53 -3.84 -7.95
C THR A 205 -35.76 -3.11 -8.47
N SER A 206 -35.72 -1.76 -8.45
CA SER A 206 -36.79 -0.89 -9.01
C SER A 206 -36.24 0.50 -9.29
N GLY A 207 -36.68 1.10 -10.39
CA GLY A 207 -36.35 2.47 -10.77
C GLY A 207 -34.87 2.63 -11.20
N THR A 208 -34.28 3.75 -10.83
CA THR A 208 -32.89 4.10 -11.15
C THR A 208 -32.08 4.34 -9.89
N GLY A 209 -30.76 4.16 -10.00
CA GLY A 209 -29.81 4.40 -8.90
C GLY A 209 -28.42 4.70 -9.42
N GLU A 210 -27.50 4.85 -8.51
CA GLU A 210 -26.08 5.03 -8.79
C GLU A 210 -25.27 4.07 -7.92
N ILE A 211 -24.20 3.55 -8.46
CA ILE A 211 -23.20 2.77 -7.75
C ILE A 211 -21.84 3.47 -7.81
N THR A 212 -21.19 3.55 -6.67
CA THR A 212 -19.80 4.01 -6.55
C THR A 212 -18.98 2.89 -5.91
N ILE A 213 -17.89 2.51 -6.56
CA ILE A 213 -16.99 1.45 -6.11
C ILE A 213 -15.62 2.09 -5.87
N THR A 214 -15.12 1.99 -4.63
CA THR A 214 -13.86 2.62 -4.23
C THR A 214 -12.92 1.57 -3.65
N TYR A 215 -11.67 1.59 -4.08
CA TYR A 215 -10.64 0.68 -3.58
C TYR A 215 -9.24 1.24 -3.76
N GLN A 216 -8.31 0.78 -2.90
CA GLN A 216 -6.91 1.15 -2.93
C GLN A 216 -6.12 0.11 -3.70
N GLU A 217 -5.61 0.47 -4.86
CA GLU A 217 -4.72 -0.40 -5.64
C GLU A 217 -3.34 -0.51 -5.00
N GLY A 218 -2.72 -1.68 -5.17
CA GLY A 218 -1.36 -1.92 -4.71
C GLY A 218 -0.56 -2.77 -5.69
N SER A 219 0.72 -2.40 -5.85
CA SER A 219 1.68 -3.07 -6.72
C SER A 219 2.90 -3.56 -5.93
N LEU A 220 3.64 -4.53 -6.48
CA LEU A 220 4.92 -4.96 -5.92
C LEU A 220 6.05 -4.03 -6.29
#